data_b04f8b21db3833ab0675f2a3682f07c6
#
_entry.id   b04f8b21db3833ab0675f2a3682f07c6
#
_cell.length_a   1.000
_cell.length_b   1.000
_cell.length_c   1.000
_cell.angle_alpha   90.00
_cell.angle_beta   90.00
_cell.angle_gamma   90.00
#
_symmetry.space_group_name_H-M   'P 1'
#
loop_
_entity.id
_entity.type
_entity.pdbx_description
1 polymer ?
#
loop_
_entity_poly.entity_id
_entity_poly.type
_entity_poly.pdbx_seq_one_letter_code
_entity_poly.pdbx_strand_id
1 'polypeptide(L)'
;YSLPAREVFRTPDFYFTYSTQGKGEASRNFHDWARNHQVKNGNDTRMTLLNNWESTYFDFDENKLIGLMDEATKLGVDMFLLDDGWFANKYPRSSDHQGLGDWEETADKLPNGVGRLVEEAQKKGIKFGIWIEPEMVNPKSELYEKHKDWVIHLPNRDEYYFRNQMVLDLSNPKVQDHVFGVVDNLMTKYPGIAFFKWDCNLSLIHISEP
;
A
#
# COMPACT_ATOMS: atom_id res chain seq x y z
N TYR A 1 30.56 2.79 -2.49
CA TYR A 1 30.35 2.07 -3.75
C TYR A 1 31.66 2.05 -4.54
N SER A 2 32.04 0.89 -5.08
CA SER A 2 33.23 0.72 -5.92
C SER A 2 32.77 0.28 -7.32
N LEU A 3 33.13 1.06 -8.35
CA LEU A 3 32.86 0.73 -9.75
C LEU A 3 34.09 0.01 -10.31
N PRO A 4 34.01 -1.28 -10.69
CA PRO A 4 35.11 -1.99 -11.33
C PRO A 4 35.54 -1.34 -12.63
N ALA A 5 36.82 -1.55 -13.00
CA ALA A 5 37.36 -0.99 -14.24
C ALA A 5 36.57 -1.49 -15.47
N ARG A 6 36.19 -0.58 -16.36
CA ARG A 6 35.40 -0.81 -17.58
C ARG A 6 33.89 -1.10 -17.34
N GLU A 7 33.39 -1.02 -16.11
CA GLU A 7 31.95 -1.05 -15.86
C GLU A 7 31.35 0.35 -15.97
N VAL A 8 30.05 0.39 -16.30
CA VAL A 8 29.27 1.62 -16.43
C VAL A 8 28.21 1.65 -15.32
N PHE A 9 28.23 2.70 -14.50
CA PHE A 9 27.15 2.98 -13.59
C PHE A 9 26.12 3.87 -14.27
N ARG A 10 24.87 3.40 -14.33
CA ARG A 10 23.76 4.17 -14.87
C ARG A 10 22.94 4.73 -13.71
N THR A 11 22.89 6.06 -13.63
CA THR A 11 22.01 6.73 -12.67
C THR A 11 20.55 6.62 -13.13
N PRO A 12 19.58 6.77 -12.23
CA PRO A 12 18.21 7.09 -12.62
C PRO A 12 18.17 8.35 -13.49
N ASP A 13 17.15 8.46 -14.33
CA ASP A 13 16.96 9.63 -15.17
C ASP A 13 16.74 10.87 -14.30
N PHE A 14 17.40 11.95 -14.65
CA PHE A 14 17.26 13.25 -14.00
C PHE A 14 16.57 14.23 -14.94
N TYR A 15 15.51 14.87 -14.46
CA TYR A 15 14.71 15.82 -15.23
C TYR A 15 14.85 17.22 -14.66
N PHE A 16 14.99 18.20 -15.53
CA PHE A 16 15.02 19.61 -15.15
C PHE A 16 14.20 20.45 -16.12
N THR A 17 13.77 21.61 -15.66
CA THR A 17 13.03 22.59 -16.47
C THR A 17 13.60 23.98 -16.25
N TYR A 18 13.33 24.85 -17.21
CA TYR A 18 13.66 26.28 -17.14
C TYR A 18 12.40 27.10 -17.35
N SER A 19 12.28 28.22 -16.65
CA SER A 19 11.16 29.14 -16.78
C SER A 19 11.61 30.57 -16.58
N THR A 20 11.16 31.47 -17.44
CA THR A 20 11.28 32.92 -17.29
C THR A 20 10.10 33.54 -16.53
N GLN A 21 9.05 32.75 -16.27
CA GLN A 21 7.81 33.17 -15.62
C GLN A 21 7.74 32.74 -14.14
N GLY A 22 8.88 32.34 -13.58
CA GLY A 22 9.02 31.99 -12.17
C GLY A 22 8.69 30.54 -11.84
N LYS A 23 8.74 30.23 -10.54
CA LYS A 23 8.62 28.85 -10.01
C LYS A 23 7.27 28.20 -10.31
N GLY A 24 6.20 28.98 -10.41
CA GLY A 24 4.86 28.46 -10.69
C GLY A 24 4.78 27.83 -12.09
N GLU A 25 5.40 28.45 -13.10
CA GLU A 25 5.46 27.87 -14.44
C GLU A 25 6.39 26.65 -14.48
N ALA A 26 7.55 26.73 -13.84
CA ALA A 26 8.45 25.58 -13.73
C ALA A 26 7.75 24.35 -13.11
N SER A 27 6.94 24.56 -12.08
CA SER A 27 6.12 23.51 -11.47
C SER A 27 5.09 22.94 -12.46
N ARG A 28 4.37 23.82 -13.18
CA ARG A 28 3.38 23.38 -14.19
C ARG A 28 4.03 22.59 -15.34
N ASN A 29 5.23 22.95 -15.78
CA ASN A 29 5.97 22.20 -16.79
C ASN A 29 6.21 20.74 -16.34
N PHE A 30 6.56 20.51 -15.07
CA PHE A 30 6.67 19.17 -14.51
C PHE A 30 5.33 18.44 -14.39
N HIS A 31 4.25 19.15 -14.05
CA HIS A 31 2.90 18.56 -14.03
C HIS A 31 2.48 18.10 -15.43
N ASP A 32 2.73 18.91 -16.46
CA ASP A 32 2.38 18.58 -17.84
C ASP A 32 3.23 17.41 -18.35
N TRP A 33 4.53 17.42 -18.02
CA TRP A 33 5.41 16.31 -18.34
C TRP A 33 4.97 15.01 -17.67
N ALA A 34 4.66 15.06 -16.36
CA ALA A 34 4.21 13.89 -15.62
C ALA A 34 2.88 13.33 -16.19
N ARG A 35 1.90 14.19 -16.46
CA ARG A 35 0.64 13.78 -17.07
C ARG A 35 0.81 13.10 -18.42
N ASN A 36 1.69 13.62 -19.25
CA ASN A 36 1.81 13.17 -20.64
C ASN A 36 2.79 11.99 -20.81
N HIS A 37 3.74 11.79 -19.88
CA HIS A 37 4.86 10.87 -20.09
C HIS A 37 5.11 9.88 -18.94
N GLN A 38 4.65 10.15 -17.71
CA GLN A 38 4.96 9.31 -16.55
C GLN A 38 3.72 8.59 -15.98
N VAL A 39 2.60 9.28 -15.88
CA VAL A 39 1.40 8.74 -15.25
C VAL A 39 0.54 8.05 -16.30
N LYS A 40 0.24 6.77 -16.09
CA LYS A 40 -0.72 6.05 -16.94
C LYS A 40 -2.07 6.78 -16.88
N ASN A 41 -2.64 7.09 -18.05
CA ASN A 41 -3.89 7.83 -18.17
C ASN A 41 -3.86 9.17 -17.42
N GLY A 42 -2.73 9.89 -17.49
CA GLY A 42 -2.49 11.10 -16.71
C GLY A 42 -3.48 12.24 -16.95
N ASN A 43 -4.14 12.24 -18.11
CA ASN A 43 -5.15 13.25 -18.49
C ASN A 43 -6.60 12.84 -18.16
N ASP A 44 -6.83 11.60 -17.64
CA ASP A 44 -8.17 11.17 -17.25
C ASP A 44 -8.63 11.89 -15.99
N THR A 45 -9.93 12.00 -15.82
CA THR A 45 -10.56 12.52 -14.59
C THR A 45 -10.18 11.65 -13.40
N ARG A 46 -9.76 12.28 -12.31
CA ARG A 46 -9.50 11.60 -11.04
C ARG A 46 -10.81 11.35 -10.31
N MET A 47 -10.97 10.12 -9.81
CA MET A 47 -12.14 9.72 -9.04
C MET A 47 -12.11 10.34 -7.64
N THR A 48 -13.28 10.71 -7.14
CA THR A 48 -13.48 11.00 -5.73
C THR A 48 -13.50 9.70 -4.93
N LEU A 49 -12.96 9.72 -3.71
CA LEU A 49 -12.74 8.53 -2.92
C LEU A 49 -13.20 8.73 -1.47
N LEU A 50 -13.96 7.78 -0.93
CA LEU A 50 -14.25 7.67 0.49
C LEU A 50 -13.41 6.55 1.08
N ASN A 51 -12.56 6.88 2.05
CA ASN A 51 -11.76 5.95 2.83
C ASN A 51 -12.44 5.73 4.20
N ASN A 52 -12.54 4.50 4.67
CA ASN A 52 -13.19 4.21 5.95
C ASN A 52 -12.32 4.54 7.18
N TRP A 53 -11.00 4.76 7.04
CA TRP A 53 -10.07 4.82 8.17
C TRP A 53 -10.51 5.79 9.26
N GLU A 54 -10.73 7.05 8.95
CA GLU A 54 -11.09 8.08 9.95
C GLU A 54 -12.46 7.86 10.60
N SER A 55 -13.34 7.07 9.96
CA SER A 55 -14.66 6.77 10.52
C SER A 55 -14.72 5.52 11.38
N THR A 56 -13.79 4.58 11.17
CA THR A 56 -13.88 3.26 11.82
C THR A 56 -12.58 2.82 12.50
N TYR A 57 -11.43 3.29 12.04
CA TYR A 57 -10.14 2.69 12.35
C TYR A 57 -10.20 1.16 12.17
N PHE A 58 -9.80 0.39 13.18
CA PHE A 58 -9.86 -1.08 13.16
C PHE A 58 -11.25 -1.66 13.54
N ASP A 59 -12.19 -0.82 14.00
CA ASP A 59 -13.52 -1.24 14.44
C ASP A 59 -14.52 -1.23 13.29
N PHE A 60 -14.48 -2.27 12.48
CA PHE A 60 -15.43 -2.50 11.40
C PHE A 60 -15.72 -3.98 11.19
N ASP A 61 -16.86 -4.24 10.57
CA ASP A 61 -17.26 -5.51 10.00
C ASP A 61 -17.82 -5.31 8.58
N GLU A 62 -18.16 -6.40 7.92
CA GLU A 62 -18.70 -6.40 6.57
C GLU A 62 -19.94 -5.50 6.42
N ASN A 63 -20.87 -5.56 7.37
CA ASN A 63 -22.13 -4.79 7.30
C ASN A 63 -21.89 -3.29 7.46
N LYS A 64 -21.01 -2.91 8.38
CA LYS A 64 -20.63 -1.51 8.60
C LYS A 64 -19.98 -0.92 7.34
N LEU A 65 -19.10 -1.67 6.69
CA LEU A 65 -18.47 -1.23 5.42
C LEU A 65 -19.48 -1.09 4.29
N ILE A 66 -20.43 -2.05 4.15
CA ILE A 66 -21.49 -1.97 3.14
C ILE A 66 -22.38 -0.75 3.41
N GLY A 67 -22.70 -0.46 4.67
CA GLY A 67 -23.43 0.76 5.03
C GLY A 67 -22.70 2.05 4.66
N LEU A 68 -21.38 2.10 4.84
CA LEU A 68 -20.56 3.24 4.40
C LEU A 68 -20.54 3.39 2.87
N MET A 69 -20.57 2.28 2.13
CA MET A 69 -20.67 2.32 0.66
C MET A 69 -22.03 2.88 0.22
N ASP A 70 -23.12 2.61 0.95
CA ASP A 70 -24.43 3.20 0.69
C ASP A 70 -24.42 4.72 0.84
N GLU A 71 -23.79 5.21 1.91
CA GLU A 71 -23.64 6.66 2.13
C GLU A 71 -22.72 7.30 1.08
N ALA A 72 -21.60 6.64 0.72
CA ALA A 72 -20.70 7.10 -0.34
C ALA A 72 -21.44 7.27 -1.67
N THR A 73 -22.30 6.30 -2.03
CA THR A 73 -23.11 6.35 -3.25
C THR A 73 -24.09 7.52 -3.23
N LYS A 74 -24.78 7.77 -2.12
CA LYS A 74 -25.69 8.91 -1.96
C LYS A 74 -24.99 10.27 -2.11
N LEU A 75 -23.71 10.34 -1.67
CA LEU A 75 -22.88 11.52 -1.81
C LEU A 75 -22.28 11.69 -3.22
N GLY A 76 -22.47 10.73 -4.11
CA GLY A 76 -21.89 10.76 -5.45
C GLY A 76 -20.39 10.50 -5.50
N VAL A 77 -19.84 9.74 -4.54
CA VAL A 77 -18.44 9.34 -4.51
C VAL A 77 -18.21 8.22 -5.52
N ASP A 78 -17.13 8.28 -6.27
CA ASP A 78 -16.81 7.33 -7.35
C ASP A 78 -16.21 6.02 -6.84
N MET A 79 -15.56 6.03 -5.68
CA MET A 79 -14.79 4.89 -5.15
C MET A 79 -14.88 4.79 -3.62
N PHE A 80 -15.04 3.56 -3.13
CA PHE A 80 -14.84 3.23 -1.72
C PHE A 80 -13.49 2.55 -1.54
N LEU A 81 -12.69 2.97 -0.56
CA LEU A 81 -11.40 2.36 -0.23
C LEU A 81 -11.46 1.72 1.17
N LEU A 82 -11.24 0.41 1.20
CA LEU A 82 -11.03 -0.35 2.43
C LEU A 82 -9.60 -0.14 2.92
N ASP A 83 -9.45 0.52 4.06
CA ASP A 83 -8.15 0.81 4.68
C ASP A 83 -7.65 -0.33 5.56
N ASP A 84 -6.64 -0.10 6.39
CA ASP A 84 -5.97 -1.08 7.27
C ASP A 84 -6.97 -1.84 8.16
N GLY A 85 -6.65 -3.11 8.47
CA GLY A 85 -7.40 -3.91 9.43
C GLY A 85 -8.25 -5.04 8.85
N TRP A 86 -8.20 -5.29 7.54
CA TRP A 86 -9.01 -6.31 6.86
C TRP A 86 -8.38 -7.71 6.83
N PHE A 87 -7.16 -7.87 7.31
CA PHE A 87 -6.32 -9.05 7.11
C PHE A 87 -5.83 -9.67 8.42
N ALA A 88 -5.14 -10.80 8.32
CA ALA A 88 -4.54 -11.63 9.36
C ALA A 88 -5.55 -12.41 10.21
N ASN A 89 -5.32 -13.72 10.34
CA ASN A 89 -6.19 -14.64 11.10
C ASN A 89 -5.56 -15.09 12.41
N LYS A 90 -4.30 -15.51 12.43
CA LYS A 90 -3.61 -15.93 13.67
C LYS A 90 -3.39 -14.76 14.63
N TYR A 91 -3.03 -13.61 14.07
CA TYR A 91 -2.83 -12.34 14.77
C TYR A 91 -3.70 -11.26 14.15
N PRO A 92 -5.03 -11.27 14.39
CA PRO A 92 -5.97 -10.38 13.71
C PRO A 92 -5.56 -8.93 13.79
N ARG A 93 -5.60 -8.23 12.65
CA ARG A 93 -5.24 -6.82 12.54
C ARG A 93 -6.30 -5.92 13.21
N SER A 94 -6.31 -5.92 14.52
CA SER A 94 -7.20 -5.11 15.37
C SER A 94 -6.49 -3.89 15.98
N SER A 95 -5.20 -3.76 15.74
CA SER A 95 -4.34 -2.62 16.10
C SER A 95 -3.07 -2.64 15.25
N ASP A 96 -2.23 -1.62 15.36
CA ASP A 96 -0.94 -1.53 14.66
C ASP A 96 0.18 -2.41 15.28
N HIS A 97 -0.13 -3.14 16.35
CA HIS A 97 0.83 -3.99 17.06
C HIS A 97 1.02 -5.39 16.48
N GLN A 98 0.14 -5.81 15.57
CA GLN A 98 0.12 -7.19 15.07
C GLN A 98 -0.49 -7.34 13.70
N GLY A 99 -0.20 -8.47 13.05
CA GLY A 99 -0.85 -8.95 11.83
C GLY A 99 -0.25 -8.40 10.54
N LEU A 100 0.51 -7.31 10.57
CA LEU A 100 1.12 -6.76 9.35
C LEU A 100 2.14 -7.74 8.77
N GLY A 101 1.93 -8.12 7.51
CA GLY A 101 2.66 -9.17 6.80
C GLY A 101 1.78 -10.35 6.40
N ASP A 102 0.66 -10.57 7.08
CA ASP A 102 -0.24 -11.73 6.89
C ASP A 102 -1.46 -11.30 6.05
N TRP A 103 -1.32 -11.30 4.72
CA TRP A 103 -2.26 -10.68 3.76
C TRP A 103 -3.44 -11.57 3.38
N GLU A 104 -3.97 -12.34 4.33
CA GLU A 104 -5.22 -13.09 4.18
C GLU A 104 -6.36 -12.35 4.87
N GLU A 105 -7.51 -12.23 4.20
CA GLU A 105 -8.69 -11.60 4.80
C GLU A 105 -9.08 -12.26 6.11
N THR A 106 -9.36 -11.44 7.13
CA THR A 106 -9.78 -11.95 8.45
C THR A 106 -11.25 -12.35 8.44
N ALA A 107 -11.52 -13.62 8.75
CA ALA A 107 -12.88 -14.16 8.74
C ALA A 107 -13.78 -13.54 9.83
N ASP A 108 -13.20 -13.06 10.93
CA ASP A 108 -13.96 -12.44 12.02
C ASP A 108 -14.68 -11.16 11.59
N LYS A 109 -14.04 -10.34 10.74
CA LYS A 109 -14.63 -9.09 10.23
C LYS A 109 -15.32 -9.26 8.89
N LEU A 110 -14.77 -10.12 8.05
CA LEU A 110 -15.18 -10.33 6.67
C LEU A 110 -15.55 -11.81 6.44
N PRO A 111 -16.63 -12.29 7.00
CA PRO A 111 -17.00 -13.72 6.92
C PRO A 111 -17.24 -14.21 5.49
N ASN A 112 -17.59 -13.31 4.56
CA ASN A 112 -17.75 -13.60 3.14
C ASN A 112 -16.57 -13.10 2.29
N GLY A 113 -15.47 -12.67 2.93
CA GLY A 113 -14.24 -12.21 2.29
C GLY A 113 -14.34 -10.85 1.61
N VAL A 114 -13.22 -10.38 1.07
CA VAL A 114 -13.11 -9.12 0.32
C VAL A 114 -13.97 -9.14 -0.94
N GLY A 115 -14.17 -10.33 -1.55
CA GLY A 115 -15.00 -10.49 -2.75
C GLY A 115 -16.42 -9.98 -2.57
N ARG A 116 -17.02 -10.19 -1.40
CA ARG A 116 -18.35 -9.68 -1.07
C ARG A 116 -18.41 -8.15 -1.11
N LEU A 117 -17.38 -7.47 -0.61
CA LEU A 117 -17.31 -6.01 -0.63
C LEU A 117 -17.13 -5.48 -2.06
N VAL A 118 -16.31 -6.16 -2.88
CA VAL A 118 -16.14 -5.85 -4.31
C VAL A 118 -17.48 -5.94 -5.06
N GLU A 119 -18.22 -7.03 -4.84
CA GLU A 119 -19.56 -7.23 -5.46
C GLU A 119 -20.55 -6.15 -5.03
N GLU A 120 -20.57 -5.79 -3.74
CA GLU A 120 -21.47 -4.75 -3.23
C GLU A 120 -21.13 -3.37 -3.82
N ALA A 121 -19.85 -3.02 -3.91
CA ALA A 121 -19.43 -1.79 -4.58
C ALA A 121 -19.90 -1.76 -6.06
N GLN A 122 -19.71 -2.86 -6.78
CA GLN A 122 -20.17 -2.99 -8.18
C GLN A 122 -21.70 -2.83 -8.31
N LYS A 123 -22.48 -3.47 -7.44
CA LYS A 123 -23.96 -3.34 -7.42
C LYS A 123 -24.40 -1.89 -7.18
N LYS A 124 -23.64 -1.14 -6.40
CA LYS A 124 -23.89 0.27 -6.08
C LYS A 124 -23.35 1.23 -7.14
N GLY A 125 -22.64 0.72 -8.14
CA GLY A 125 -22.08 1.51 -9.25
C GLY A 125 -20.84 2.31 -8.89
N ILE A 126 -20.18 2.01 -7.76
CA ILE A 126 -18.91 2.61 -7.34
C ILE A 126 -17.75 1.63 -7.51
N LYS A 127 -16.53 2.16 -7.60
CA LYS A 127 -15.31 1.34 -7.64
C LYS A 127 -14.92 0.90 -6.23
N PHE A 128 -14.11 -0.16 -6.16
CA PHE A 128 -13.55 -0.65 -4.90
C PHE A 128 -12.02 -0.55 -4.93
N GLY A 129 -11.45 0.02 -3.88
CA GLY A 129 -10.01 0.07 -3.64
C GLY A 129 -9.66 -0.62 -2.32
N ILE A 130 -8.39 -1.02 -2.16
CA ILE A 130 -7.91 -1.70 -0.97
C ILE A 130 -6.54 -1.15 -0.54
N TRP A 131 -6.33 -1.05 0.76
CA TRP A 131 -5.07 -0.67 1.37
C TRP A 131 -4.14 -1.86 1.52
N ILE A 132 -2.86 -1.65 1.24
CA ILE A 132 -1.77 -2.60 1.50
C ILE A 132 -0.52 -1.86 1.98
N GLU A 133 0.30 -2.52 2.79
CA GLU A 133 1.63 -2.08 3.21
C GLU A 133 2.61 -3.27 3.20
N PRO A 134 2.86 -3.89 2.03
CA PRO A 134 3.51 -5.20 1.93
C PRO A 134 5.03 -5.15 2.13
N GLU A 135 5.63 -3.98 2.26
CA GLU A 135 7.05 -3.78 2.57
C GLU A 135 7.34 -3.84 4.07
N MET A 136 6.28 -3.88 4.90
CA MET A 136 6.39 -3.83 6.34
C MET A 136 5.88 -5.11 6.99
N VAL A 137 6.37 -5.39 8.19
CA VAL A 137 5.98 -6.56 8.97
C VAL A 137 5.95 -6.25 10.46
N ASN A 138 4.96 -6.79 11.18
CA ASN A 138 4.99 -6.76 12.64
C ASN A 138 5.79 -7.96 13.18
N PRO A 139 6.46 -7.80 14.34
CA PRO A 139 7.04 -8.94 15.07
C PRO A 139 5.98 -10.02 15.38
N LYS A 140 4.75 -9.60 15.64
CA LYS A 140 3.61 -10.47 15.89
C LYS A 140 2.84 -10.69 14.58
N SER A 141 3.43 -11.52 13.71
CA SER A 141 2.85 -12.00 12.44
C SER A 141 3.39 -13.38 12.09
N GLU A 142 2.63 -14.15 11.30
CA GLU A 142 3.10 -15.44 10.80
C GLU A 142 4.25 -15.28 9.80
N LEU A 143 4.26 -14.18 9.04
CA LEU A 143 5.37 -13.87 8.12
C LEU A 143 6.68 -13.75 8.89
N TYR A 144 6.71 -12.97 9.97
CA TYR A 144 7.93 -12.80 10.77
C TYR A 144 8.34 -14.09 11.48
N GLU A 145 7.39 -14.89 11.99
CA GLU A 145 7.70 -16.19 12.58
C GLU A 145 8.45 -17.11 11.60
N LYS A 146 8.07 -17.09 10.31
CA LYS A 146 8.61 -17.94 9.25
C LYS A 146 9.91 -17.38 8.65
N HIS A 147 10.04 -16.04 8.57
CA HIS A 147 11.05 -15.36 7.78
C HIS A 147 11.66 -14.16 8.52
N LYS A 148 12.24 -14.39 9.70
CA LYS A 148 12.98 -13.36 10.45
C LYS A 148 14.15 -12.79 9.66
N ASP A 149 14.76 -13.61 8.81
CA ASP A 149 15.87 -13.27 7.92
C ASP A 149 15.48 -12.31 6.78
N TRP A 150 14.20 -11.98 6.63
CA TRP A 150 13.70 -11.06 5.60
C TRP A 150 13.66 -9.60 6.05
N VAL A 151 13.85 -9.35 7.35
CA VAL A 151 13.83 -8.00 7.91
C VAL A 151 15.20 -7.34 7.76
N ILE A 152 15.20 -6.06 7.39
CA ILE A 152 16.44 -5.25 7.41
C ILE A 152 16.88 -5.06 8.86
N HIS A 153 18.08 -5.54 9.17
CA HIS A 153 18.72 -5.33 10.46
C HIS A 153 20.25 -5.20 10.29
N LEU A 154 20.90 -4.52 11.22
CA LEU A 154 22.34 -4.39 11.25
C LEU A 154 22.93 -5.46 12.18
N PRO A 155 24.03 -6.13 11.78
CA PRO A 155 24.74 -7.06 12.66
C PRO A 155 25.17 -6.37 13.99
N ASN A 156 24.96 -7.06 15.10
CA ASN A 156 25.31 -6.59 16.45
C ASN A 156 24.55 -5.33 16.92
N ARG A 157 23.38 -5.06 16.36
CA ARG A 157 22.45 -4.03 16.87
C ARG A 157 21.10 -4.68 17.16
N ASP A 158 20.38 -4.09 18.11
CA ASP A 158 19.00 -4.47 18.39
C ASP A 158 18.12 -4.17 17.18
N GLU A 159 17.02 -4.93 17.04
CA GLU A 159 16.01 -4.66 16.02
C GLU A 159 15.37 -3.30 16.28
N TYR A 160 15.19 -2.53 15.22
CA TYR A 160 14.55 -1.22 15.29
C TYR A 160 13.07 -1.30 14.89
N TYR A 161 12.24 -0.80 15.75
CA TYR A 161 10.80 -0.74 15.56
C TYR A 161 10.33 0.71 15.52
N PHE A 162 9.52 1.03 14.51
CA PHE A 162 8.75 2.27 14.47
C PHE A 162 7.31 1.93 14.17
N ARG A 163 6.35 2.48 14.94
CA ARG A 163 4.94 2.10 14.88
C ARG A 163 4.73 0.58 15.02
N ASN A 164 5.54 -0.08 15.85
CA ASN A 164 5.50 -1.54 16.09
C ASN A 164 5.79 -2.40 14.85
N GLN A 165 6.41 -1.85 13.82
CA GLN A 165 6.70 -2.57 12.57
C GLN A 165 8.17 -2.44 12.17
N MET A 166 8.60 -3.33 11.28
CA MET A 166 9.94 -3.41 10.69
C MET A 166 9.83 -3.40 9.17
N VAL A 167 10.93 -3.10 8.50
CA VAL A 167 11.03 -3.07 7.04
C VAL A 167 11.58 -4.40 6.52
N LEU A 168 10.93 -4.96 5.51
CA LEU A 168 11.43 -6.11 4.77
C LEU A 168 12.55 -5.71 3.80
N ASP A 169 13.54 -6.57 3.63
CA ASP A 169 14.67 -6.35 2.72
C ASP A 169 14.28 -6.59 1.26
N LEU A 170 13.83 -5.53 0.58
CA LEU A 170 13.49 -5.58 -0.85
C LEU A 170 14.70 -5.77 -1.79
N SER A 171 15.93 -5.80 -1.29
CA SER A 171 17.07 -6.24 -2.08
C SER A 171 17.12 -7.76 -2.22
N ASN A 172 16.40 -8.50 -1.37
CA ASN A 172 16.27 -9.95 -1.41
C ASN A 172 15.19 -10.36 -2.44
N PRO A 173 15.55 -11.13 -3.50
CA PRO A 173 14.58 -11.56 -4.52
C PRO A 173 13.37 -12.32 -3.95
N LYS A 174 13.53 -13.11 -2.87
CA LYS A 174 12.42 -13.83 -2.23
C LYS A 174 11.41 -12.88 -1.60
N VAL A 175 11.87 -11.76 -1.06
CA VAL A 175 11.00 -10.71 -0.52
C VAL A 175 10.28 -9.99 -1.66
N GLN A 176 10.97 -9.71 -2.77
CA GLN A 176 10.33 -9.15 -3.98
C GLN A 176 9.23 -10.07 -4.50
N ASP A 177 9.50 -11.37 -4.60
CA ASP A 177 8.50 -12.37 -5.03
C ASP A 177 7.30 -12.42 -4.08
N HIS A 178 7.53 -12.34 -2.77
CA HIS A 178 6.47 -12.27 -1.77
C HIS A 178 5.60 -11.03 -1.94
N VAL A 179 6.21 -9.85 -2.02
CA VAL A 179 5.49 -8.57 -2.20
C VAL A 179 4.72 -8.55 -3.51
N PHE A 180 5.32 -9.02 -4.61
CA PHE A 180 4.62 -9.20 -5.88
C PHE A 180 3.43 -10.15 -5.71
N GLY A 181 3.63 -11.29 -5.04
CA GLY A 181 2.59 -12.29 -4.80
C GLY A 181 1.39 -11.74 -4.01
N VAL A 182 1.60 -10.82 -3.07
CA VAL A 182 0.50 -10.15 -2.35
C VAL A 182 -0.43 -9.42 -3.32
N VAL A 183 0.13 -8.61 -4.22
CA VAL A 183 -0.64 -7.84 -5.20
C VAL A 183 -1.28 -8.77 -6.25
N ASP A 184 -0.50 -9.70 -6.79
CA ASP A 184 -0.96 -10.64 -7.82
C ASP A 184 -2.11 -11.51 -7.32
N ASN A 185 -2.01 -12.04 -6.10
CA ASN A 185 -3.07 -12.83 -5.47
C ASN A 185 -4.37 -12.02 -5.28
N LEU A 186 -4.26 -10.78 -4.79
CA LEU A 186 -5.43 -9.91 -4.62
C LEU A 186 -6.10 -9.59 -5.95
N MET A 187 -5.32 -9.24 -6.97
CA MET A 187 -5.86 -8.94 -8.30
C MET A 187 -6.45 -10.17 -9.00
N THR A 188 -5.83 -11.33 -8.83
CA THR A 188 -6.31 -12.58 -9.42
C THR A 188 -7.57 -13.07 -8.73
N LYS A 189 -7.59 -13.05 -7.39
CA LYS A 189 -8.74 -13.48 -6.59
C LYS A 189 -9.92 -12.53 -6.67
N TYR A 190 -9.66 -11.24 -6.78
CA TYR A 190 -10.66 -10.16 -6.77
C TYR A 190 -10.47 -9.18 -7.93
N PRO A 191 -10.78 -9.57 -9.17
CA PRO A 191 -10.51 -8.75 -10.38
C PRO A 191 -11.32 -7.43 -10.43
N GLY A 192 -12.25 -7.23 -9.50
CA GLY A 192 -12.99 -5.97 -9.34
C GLY A 192 -12.28 -4.92 -8.47
N ILE A 193 -11.12 -5.22 -7.90
CA ILE A 193 -10.28 -4.22 -7.24
C ILE A 193 -9.74 -3.25 -8.30
N ALA A 194 -10.10 -1.97 -8.18
CA ALA A 194 -9.75 -0.93 -9.14
C ALA A 194 -8.58 -0.05 -8.69
N PHE A 195 -8.20 -0.11 -7.42
CA PHE A 195 -7.20 0.77 -6.84
C PHE A 195 -6.52 0.13 -5.62
N PHE A 196 -5.20 0.32 -5.52
CA PHE A 196 -4.43 0.02 -4.32
C PHE A 196 -3.95 1.32 -3.68
N LYS A 197 -4.24 1.49 -2.38
CA LYS A 197 -3.51 2.43 -1.54
C LYS A 197 -2.31 1.67 -0.97
N TRP A 198 -1.15 1.89 -1.57
CA TRP A 198 0.10 1.34 -1.08
C TRP A 198 0.71 2.30 -0.08
N ASP A 199 0.68 1.93 1.18
CA ASP A 199 1.24 2.74 2.25
C ASP A 199 2.71 2.36 2.52
N CYS A 200 3.46 3.30 3.11
CA CYS A 200 4.88 3.12 3.41
C CYS A 200 5.23 3.98 4.62
N ASN A 201 4.97 3.47 5.82
CA ASN A 201 4.97 4.25 7.05
C ASN A 201 6.32 4.28 7.78
N LEU A 202 7.34 3.58 7.29
CA LEU A 202 8.67 3.54 7.89
C LEU A 202 9.75 3.96 6.89
N SER A 203 10.70 4.76 7.34
CA SER A 203 11.87 5.16 6.57
C SER A 203 13.10 4.34 6.95
N LEU A 204 13.88 3.90 5.95
CA LEU A 204 15.16 3.20 6.15
C LEU A 204 16.21 4.04 6.87
N ILE A 205 16.13 5.34 6.83
CA ILE A 205 17.09 6.23 7.48
C ILE A 205 17.15 6.00 8.99
N HIS A 206 16.03 5.66 9.62
CA HIS A 206 15.98 5.37 11.05
C HIS A 206 16.63 4.03 11.44
N ILE A 207 16.85 3.14 10.46
CA ILE A 207 17.52 1.85 10.67
C ILE A 207 19.04 1.98 10.47
N SER A 208 19.44 2.83 9.54
CA SER A 208 20.84 2.96 9.11
C SER A 208 21.65 4.01 9.89
N GLU A 209 21.00 4.94 10.58
CA GLU A 209 21.72 5.93 11.38
C GLU A 209 22.27 5.34 12.69
N PRO A 210 23.50 5.74 13.10
CA PRO A 210 24.14 5.26 14.33
C PRO A 210 23.50 5.83 15.61
#